data_391e88578d9e7f30d2cfa2912816ba05
#
_entry.id   391e88578d9e7f30d2cfa2912816ba05
#
_cell.length_a   1.000
_cell.length_b   1.000
_cell.length_c   1.000
_cell.angle_alpha   90.00
_cell.angle_beta   90.00
_cell.angle_gamma   90.00
#
_symmetry.space_group_name_H-M   'P 1'
#
loop_
_entity.id
_entity.type
_entity.pdbx_description
1 polymer ?
#
loop_
_entity_poly.entity_id
_entity_poly.type
_entity_poly.pdbx_seq_one_letter_code
_entity_poly.pdbx_strand_id
1 'polypeptide(L)'
;MRDLATSLKSLGLARLCLAATFALLAFGRPAHAANPLELNFWLYGPQYEGRVAPCEKALGTIANQFQEKESTFWNSRLTITGYGNIHEVAFRPWQSDNIPRRYCSGNAMTSDGRMHIVNFSIIEDGGFAGYDQGVEWCVTGLDRNWAYNPACKAAGP
;
A
#
# COMPACT_ATOMS: atom_id res chain seq x y z
N MET A 1 69.43 -8.19 9.12
CA MET A 1 68.73 -6.89 9.25
C MET A 1 68.02 -6.41 8.00
N ARG A 2 68.06 -7.12 6.88
CA ARG A 2 67.34 -6.73 5.63
C ARG A 2 65.92 -7.23 5.56
N ASP A 3 65.60 -8.31 6.25
CA ASP A 3 64.25 -8.94 6.12
C ASP A 3 63.13 -8.28 6.93
N LEU A 4 63.48 -7.54 7.99
CA LEU A 4 62.49 -6.82 8.78
C LEU A 4 61.95 -5.58 8.09
N ALA A 5 62.74 -4.91 7.26
CA ALA A 5 62.32 -3.70 6.55
C ALA A 5 61.40 -3.99 5.37
N THR A 6 61.52 -5.16 4.75
CA THR A 6 60.62 -5.61 3.66
C THR A 6 59.27 -6.08 4.21
N SER A 7 59.26 -6.70 5.40
CA SER A 7 58.02 -7.14 6.04
C SER A 7 57.17 -5.97 6.51
N LEU A 8 57.77 -4.90 7.01
CA LEU A 8 57.02 -3.69 7.42
C LEU A 8 56.42 -2.93 6.24
N LYS A 9 57.08 -2.93 5.09
CA LYS A 9 56.57 -2.29 3.88
C LYS A 9 55.37 -3.04 3.28
N SER A 10 55.38 -4.38 3.30
CA SER A 10 54.28 -5.20 2.83
C SER A 10 53.02 -5.08 3.69
N LEU A 11 53.17 -4.97 5.01
CA LEU A 11 52.06 -4.72 5.95
C LEU A 11 51.44 -3.33 5.76
N GLY A 12 52.23 -2.33 5.45
CA GLY A 12 51.73 -0.98 5.13
C GLY A 12 50.91 -0.93 3.86
N LEU A 13 51.39 -1.59 2.81
CA LEU A 13 50.65 -1.65 1.51
C LEU A 13 49.32 -2.42 1.63
N ALA A 14 49.32 -3.55 2.34
CA ALA A 14 48.11 -4.34 2.58
C ALA A 14 47.07 -3.54 3.38
N ARG A 15 47.47 -2.77 4.38
CA ARG A 15 46.55 -1.89 5.13
C ARG A 15 45.99 -0.73 4.29
N LEU A 16 46.81 -0.16 3.41
CA LEU A 16 46.36 0.86 2.47
C LEU A 16 45.39 0.33 1.45
N CYS A 17 45.62 -0.87 0.89
CA CYS A 17 44.68 -1.51 -0.04
C CYS A 17 43.36 -1.87 0.64
N LEU A 18 43.42 -2.37 1.90
CA LEU A 18 42.15 -2.65 2.65
C LEU A 18 41.34 -1.38 2.93
N ALA A 19 42.02 -0.29 3.32
CA ALA A 19 41.36 0.98 3.56
C ALA A 19 40.75 1.58 2.28
N ALA A 20 41.43 1.45 1.14
CA ALA A 20 40.94 1.91 -0.15
C ALA A 20 39.73 1.10 -0.65
N THR A 21 39.73 -0.23 -0.43
CA THR A 21 38.56 -1.06 -0.77
C THR A 21 37.38 -0.79 0.14
N PHE A 22 37.60 -0.53 1.43
CA PHE A 22 36.53 -0.14 2.34
C PHE A 22 35.95 1.23 2.01
N ALA A 23 36.78 2.19 1.61
CA ALA A 23 36.32 3.51 1.16
C ALA A 23 35.51 3.42 -0.14
N LEU A 24 35.91 2.58 -1.08
CA LEU A 24 35.15 2.34 -2.33
C LEU A 24 33.82 1.63 -2.09
N LEU A 25 33.72 0.80 -1.06
CA LEU A 25 32.46 0.15 -0.66
C LEU A 25 31.55 1.10 0.14
N ALA A 26 32.12 2.08 0.86
CA ALA A 26 31.38 3.08 1.61
C ALA A 26 30.79 4.20 0.72
N PHE A 27 31.38 4.44 -0.46
CA PHE A 27 30.70 5.18 -1.54
C PHE A 27 29.75 4.25 -2.29
N GLY A 28 28.92 3.52 -1.53
CA GLY A 28 27.83 2.74 -2.05
C GLY A 28 27.06 3.60 -3.04
N ARG A 29 26.83 3.06 -4.23
CA ARG A 29 25.96 3.68 -5.25
C ARG A 29 24.75 4.23 -4.52
N PRO A 30 24.35 5.47 -4.76
CA PRO A 30 23.07 5.94 -4.26
C PRO A 30 22.06 4.87 -4.70
N ALA A 31 21.43 4.24 -3.72
CA ALA A 31 20.30 3.37 -4.00
C ALA A 31 19.29 4.29 -4.69
N HIS A 32 19.19 4.20 -6.00
CA HIS A 32 18.10 4.80 -6.74
C HIS A 32 16.86 4.02 -6.33
N ALA A 33 16.31 4.39 -5.18
CA ALA A 33 15.08 3.81 -4.66
C ALA A 33 13.89 4.14 -5.55
N ALA A 34 14.05 5.10 -6.47
CA ALA A 34 13.03 5.43 -7.46
C ALA A 34 13.70 6.14 -8.65
N ASN A 35 13.24 5.80 -9.85
CA ASN A 35 13.58 6.54 -11.06
C ASN A 35 12.97 7.95 -10.95
N PRO A 36 13.74 9.05 -11.11
CA PRO A 36 13.17 10.39 -11.14
C PRO A 36 12.04 10.58 -12.16
N LEU A 37 12.03 9.79 -13.23
CA LEU A 37 10.94 9.76 -14.21
C LEU A 37 9.67 9.06 -13.69
N GLU A 38 9.80 8.19 -12.71
CA GLU A 38 8.69 7.47 -12.07
C GLU A 38 8.12 8.24 -10.87
N LEU A 39 8.89 9.21 -10.33
CA LEU A 39 8.51 9.99 -9.15
C LEU A 39 7.57 11.16 -9.44
N ASN A 40 7.01 11.24 -10.62
CA ASN A 40 6.07 12.31 -10.94
C ASN A 40 6.65 13.73 -10.74
N PHE A 41 7.91 13.91 -11.07
CA PHE A 41 8.67 15.12 -10.83
C PHE A 41 8.34 16.26 -11.81
N TRP A 42 7.31 16.08 -12.63
CA TRP A 42 6.85 17.11 -13.55
C TRP A 42 6.09 18.18 -12.77
N LEU A 43 6.45 19.42 -12.97
CA LEU A 43 5.79 20.57 -12.35
C LEU A 43 4.27 20.63 -12.56
N TYR A 44 3.77 19.88 -13.53
CA TYR A 44 2.36 19.73 -13.84
C TYR A 44 1.82 18.31 -13.61
N GLY A 45 2.68 17.37 -13.17
CA GLY A 45 2.37 15.94 -13.00
C GLY A 45 1.83 15.28 -14.27
N PRO A 46 2.04 13.98 -14.52
CA PRO A 46 1.25 13.29 -15.53
C PRO A 46 -0.21 13.36 -15.12
N GLN A 47 -1.06 13.76 -16.04
CA GLN A 47 -2.50 13.66 -15.83
C GLN A 47 -2.83 12.18 -15.74
N TYR A 48 -3.56 11.80 -14.71
CA TYR A 48 -4.03 10.44 -14.57
C TYR A 48 -5.17 10.20 -15.57
N GLU A 49 -4.92 9.33 -16.54
CA GLU A 49 -5.88 8.92 -17.56
C GLU A 49 -6.51 7.55 -17.28
N GLY A 50 -6.25 7.00 -16.08
CA GLY A 50 -6.72 5.68 -15.70
C GLY A 50 -8.21 5.61 -15.37
N ARG A 51 -8.66 4.43 -14.92
CA ARG A 51 -10.08 4.07 -14.82
C ARG A 51 -10.57 3.85 -13.40
N VAL A 52 -9.82 4.30 -12.36
CA VAL A 52 -10.27 4.11 -10.98
C VAL A 52 -11.62 4.79 -10.78
N ALA A 53 -12.66 4.00 -10.50
CA ALA A 53 -14.01 4.47 -10.35
C ALA A 53 -14.21 5.40 -9.16
N PRO A 54 -15.28 6.21 -9.13
CA PRO A 54 -15.69 6.95 -7.94
C PRO A 54 -16.14 5.98 -6.82
N CYS A 55 -16.07 6.48 -5.58
CA CYS A 55 -16.33 5.69 -4.36
C CYS A 55 -17.64 4.91 -4.39
N GLU A 56 -18.70 5.50 -4.93
CA GLU A 56 -20.04 4.92 -4.96
C GLU A 56 -20.13 3.61 -5.76
N LYS A 57 -19.25 3.42 -6.72
CA LYS A 57 -19.23 2.22 -7.56
C LYS A 57 -18.83 0.95 -6.82
N ALA A 58 -18.07 1.09 -5.73
CA ALA A 58 -17.63 -0.04 -4.91
C ALA A 58 -18.71 -0.56 -3.94
N LEU A 59 -19.74 0.23 -3.64
CA LEU A 59 -20.67 -0.04 -2.55
C LEU A 59 -21.43 -1.35 -2.71
N GLY A 60 -21.88 -1.68 -3.92
CA GLY A 60 -22.54 -2.95 -4.21
C GLY A 60 -21.62 -4.16 -4.00
N THR A 61 -20.38 -4.05 -4.46
CA THR A 61 -19.35 -5.09 -4.25
C THR A 61 -19.08 -5.30 -2.76
N ILE A 62 -18.94 -4.22 -1.99
CA ILE A 62 -18.73 -4.27 -0.54
C ILE A 62 -19.92 -4.98 0.15
N ALA A 63 -21.16 -4.61 -0.18
CA ALA A 63 -22.34 -5.21 0.42
C ALA A 63 -22.40 -6.73 0.17
N ASN A 64 -22.15 -7.15 -1.06
CA ASN A 64 -22.14 -8.56 -1.44
C ASN A 64 -21.04 -9.35 -0.73
N GLN A 65 -19.81 -8.85 -0.76
CA GLN A 65 -18.67 -9.48 -0.09
C GLN A 65 -18.82 -9.50 1.43
N PHE A 66 -19.42 -8.46 2.02
CA PHE A 66 -19.73 -8.43 3.44
C PHE A 66 -20.72 -9.54 3.81
N GLN A 67 -21.81 -9.66 3.08
CA GLN A 67 -22.82 -10.70 3.30
C GLN A 67 -22.23 -12.09 3.12
N GLU A 68 -21.44 -12.31 2.09
CA GLU A 68 -20.74 -13.59 1.86
C GLU A 68 -19.79 -13.92 3.01
N LYS A 69 -18.98 -12.97 3.45
CA LYS A 69 -18.07 -13.14 4.58
C LYS A 69 -18.82 -13.47 5.88
N GLU A 70 -19.90 -12.75 6.18
CA GLU A 70 -20.70 -12.97 7.38
C GLU A 70 -21.36 -14.34 7.37
N SER A 71 -21.93 -14.77 6.26
CA SER A 71 -22.60 -16.08 6.17
C SER A 71 -21.61 -17.23 6.16
N THR A 72 -20.48 -17.11 5.47
CA THR A 72 -19.53 -18.21 5.27
C THR A 72 -18.64 -18.44 6.50
N PHE A 73 -18.13 -17.37 7.08
CA PHE A 73 -17.11 -17.49 8.14
C PHE A 73 -17.65 -17.28 9.55
N TRP A 74 -18.75 -16.54 9.69
CA TRP A 74 -19.27 -16.14 11.00
C TRP A 74 -20.64 -16.72 11.31
N ASN A 75 -21.22 -17.49 10.38
CA ASN A 75 -22.59 -18.03 10.51
C ASN A 75 -23.59 -16.94 10.92
N SER A 76 -23.40 -15.74 10.36
CA SER A 76 -24.17 -14.53 10.67
C SER A 76 -25.05 -14.17 9.48
N ARG A 77 -26.23 -13.60 9.74
CA ARG A 77 -27.12 -13.05 8.70
C ARG A 77 -27.00 -11.53 8.60
N LEU A 78 -25.96 -10.97 9.18
CA LEU A 78 -25.73 -9.52 9.14
C LEU A 78 -25.47 -9.08 7.69
N THR A 79 -26.15 -8.04 7.26
CA THR A 79 -26.01 -7.45 5.93
C THR A 79 -25.88 -5.94 6.03
N ILE A 80 -25.28 -5.31 5.04
CA ILE A 80 -25.31 -3.85 4.91
C ILE A 80 -26.60 -3.48 4.18
N THR A 81 -27.42 -2.64 4.78
CA THR A 81 -28.73 -2.21 4.27
C THR A 81 -28.70 -0.83 3.62
N GLY A 82 -27.66 -0.05 3.88
CA GLY A 82 -27.51 1.28 3.30
C GLY A 82 -26.17 1.92 3.60
N TYR A 83 -25.88 2.98 2.88
CA TYR A 83 -24.67 3.78 3.04
C TYR A 83 -25.02 5.27 3.17
N GLY A 84 -24.15 6.01 3.84
CA GLY A 84 -24.24 7.46 3.98
C GLY A 84 -22.89 8.12 4.08
N ASN A 85 -22.82 9.41 3.76
CA ASN A 85 -21.60 10.23 3.85
C ASN A 85 -20.38 9.63 3.15
N ILE A 86 -20.58 8.99 2.00
CA ILE A 86 -19.50 8.44 1.21
C ILE A 86 -18.69 9.57 0.62
N HIS A 87 -17.38 9.53 0.83
CA HIS A 87 -16.47 10.55 0.31
C HIS A 87 -15.07 9.97 0.07
N GLU A 88 -14.36 10.61 -0.83
CA GLU A 88 -12.95 10.33 -1.06
C GLU A 88 -12.10 10.90 0.09
N VAL A 89 -11.19 10.10 0.61
CA VAL A 89 -10.21 10.49 1.63
C VAL A 89 -8.88 10.85 0.99
N ALA A 90 -8.45 10.06 0.00
CA ALA A 90 -7.23 10.29 -0.73
C ALA A 90 -7.28 9.59 -2.09
N PHE A 91 -6.59 10.15 -3.06
CA PHE A 91 -6.36 9.52 -4.35
C PHE A 91 -4.86 9.49 -4.65
N ARG A 92 -4.34 8.31 -4.93
CA ARG A 92 -2.94 8.08 -5.27
C ARG A 92 -2.87 7.54 -6.70
N PRO A 93 -2.79 8.42 -7.71
CA PRO A 93 -2.83 8.02 -9.11
C PRO A 93 -1.58 7.28 -9.54
N TRP A 94 -0.40 7.69 -9.00
CA TRP A 94 0.89 7.12 -9.35
C TRP A 94 1.82 7.15 -8.13
N GLN A 95 2.57 6.09 -7.94
CA GLN A 95 3.80 6.04 -7.16
C GLN A 95 4.68 4.97 -7.79
N SER A 96 6.01 5.07 -7.60
CA SER A 96 7.01 4.23 -8.26
C SER A 96 6.74 2.72 -8.21
N ASP A 97 5.97 2.27 -7.22
CA ASP A 97 5.70 0.85 -6.98
C ASP A 97 4.23 0.57 -6.66
N ASN A 98 3.33 1.52 -6.89
CA ASN A 98 1.93 1.37 -6.52
C ASN A 98 0.99 1.47 -7.71
N ILE A 99 0.08 0.52 -7.79
CA ILE A 99 -1.08 0.57 -8.66
C ILE A 99 -1.99 1.74 -8.20
N PRO A 100 -2.54 2.53 -9.14
CA PRO A 100 -3.43 3.63 -8.80
C PRO A 100 -4.56 3.21 -7.87
N ARG A 101 -4.77 4.00 -6.81
CA ARG A 101 -5.71 3.64 -5.75
C ARG A 101 -6.46 4.87 -5.23
N ARG A 102 -7.78 4.72 -5.10
CA ARG A 102 -8.68 5.70 -4.47
C ARG A 102 -9.11 5.18 -3.11
N TYR A 103 -8.88 5.96 -2.08
CA TYR A 103 -9.32 5.67 -0.71
C TYR A 103 -10.59 6.43 -0.40
N CYS A 104 -11.56 5.72 0.16
CA CYS A 104 -12.87 6.24 0.47
C CYS A 104 -13.26 5.89 1.91
N SER A 105 -14.12 6.70 2.49
CA SER A 105 -14.74 6.46 3.79
C SER A 105 -16.20 6.85 3.78
N GLY A 106 -16.95 6.31 4.73
CA GLY A 106 -18.35 6.66 4.92
C GLY A 106 -18.99 5.86 6.03
N ASN A 107 -20.30 5.89 6.09
CA ASN A 107 -21.11 5.15 7.04
C ASN A 107 -21.80 3.97 6.34
N ALA A 108 -21.81 2.80 6.98
CA ALA A 108 -22.57 1.63 6.58
C ALA A 108 -23.62 1.33 7.66
N MET A 109 -24.87 1.23 7.27
CA MET A 109 -25.97 0.77 8.13
C MET A 109 -26.12 -0.73 7.99
N THR A 110 -26.10 -1.45 9.09
CA THR A 110 -26.27 -2.89 9.12
C THR A 110 -27.71 -3.30 9.47
N SER A 111 -28.09 -4.53 9.13
CA SER A 111 -29.46 -5.04 9.30
C SER A 111 -29.92 -5.13 10.78
N ASP A 112 -29.00 -5.04 11.71
CA ASP A 112 -29.30 -4.89 13.15
C ASP A 112 -29.58 -3.45 13.60
N GLY A 113 -29.64 -2.52 12.63
CA GLY A 113 -29.89 -1.10 12.87
C GLY A 113 -28.70 -0.29 13.38
N ARG A 114 -27.50 -0.88 13.40
CA ARG A 114 -26.29 -0.17 13.82
C ARG A 114 -25.60 0.53 12.67
N MET A 115 -24.97 1.64 13.00
CA MET A 115 -24.15 2.38 12.04
C MET A 115 -22.66 2.16 12.34
N HIS A 116 -21.91 1.86 11.32
CA HIS A 116 -20.47 1.62 11.37
C HIS A 116 -19.74 2.52 10.38
N ILE A 117 -18.50 2.88 10.68
CA ILE A 117 -17.63 3.49 9.67
C ILE A 117 -17.14 2.39 8.74
N VAL A 118 -17.25 2.61 7.44
CA VAL A 118 -16.65 1.79 6.42
C VAL A 118 -15.50 2.54 5.78
N ASN A 119 -14.31 1.94 5.77
CA ASN A 119 -13.14 2.41 5.03
C ASN A 119 -12.87 1.43 3.90
N PHE A 120 -12.60 1.93 2.72
CA PHE A 120 -12.35 1.08 1.57
C PHE A 120 -11.45 1.75 0.54
N SER A 121 -10.83 0.96 -0.30
CA SER A 121 -10.06 1.45 -1.43
C SER A 121 -10.45 0.73 -2.71
N ILE A 122 -10.44 1.48 -3.80
CA ILE A 122 -10.61 0.98 -5.15
C ILE A 122 -9.25 0.99 -5.82
N ILE A 123 -8.84 -0.17 -6.32
CA ILE A 123 -7.53 -0.42 -6.87
C ILE A 123 -7.67 -0.66 -8.36
N GLU A 124 -6.98 0.12 -9.19
CA GLU A 124 -6.96 -0.12 -10.62
C GLU A 124 -6.33 -1.49 -10.88
N ASP A 125 -6.93 -2.26 -11.79
CA ASP A 125 -6.47 -3.60 -12.15
C ASP A 125 -6.24 -4.54 -10.95
N GLY A 126 -6.89 -4.26 -9.82
CA GLY A 126 -6.82 -5.07 -8.60
C GLY A 126 -7.88 -6.17 -8.50
N GLY A 127 -8.66 -6.38 -9.55
CA GLY A 127 -9.66 -7.44 -9.63
C GLY A 127 -9.07 -8.82 -9.89
N PHE A 128 -9.91 -9.79 -10.19
CA PHE A 128 -9.48 -11.16 -10.42
C PHE A 128 -8.48 -11.24 -11.58
N ALA A 129 -7.31 -11.81 -11.32
CA ALA A 129 -6.21 -11.94 -12.28
C ALA A 129 -5.76 -10.61 -12.93
N GLY A 130 -5.94 -9.48 -12.23
CA GLY A 130 -5.58 -8.16 -12.75
C GLY A 130 -6.63 -7.58 -13.70
N TYR A 131 -7.78 -8.20 -13.85
CA TYR A 131 -8.90 -7.68 -14.62
C TYR A 131 -9.84 -6.90 -13.73
N ASP A 132 -10.27 -5.71 -14.26
CA ASP A 132 -11.18 -4.83 -13.56
C ASP A 132 -10.65 -4.32 -12.21
N GLN A 133 -11.45 -3.57 -11.51
CA GLN A 133 -11.04 -2.92 -10.27
C GLN A 133 -11.16 -3.87 -9.08
N GLY A 134 -10.12 -3.88 -8.24
CA GLY A 134 -10.18 -4.49 -6.93
C GLY A 134 -10.83 -3.57 -5.91
N VAL A 135 -11.49 -4.16 -4.91
CA VAL A 135 -12.04 -3.42 -3.77
C VAL A 135 -11.55 -4.07 -2.49
N GLU A 136 -10.81 -3.30 -1.71
CA GLU A 136 -10.44 -3.66 -0.33
C GLU A 136 -11.31 -2.84 0.61
N TRP A 137 -11.86 -3.47 1.65
CA TRP A 137 -12.78 -2.79 2.56
C TRP A 137 -12.71 -3.33 3.98
N CYS A 138 -13.06 -2.47 4.92
CA CYS A 138 -13.17 -2.81 6.33
C CYS A 138 -14.32 -2.03 6.98
N VAL A 139 -15.16 -2.74 7.72
CA VAL A 139 -16.22 -2.14 8.55
C VAL A 139 -15.77 -2.12 10.00
N THR A 140 -15.63 -0.92 10.57
CA THR A 140 -15.11 -0.73 11.92
C THR A 140 -15.98 -1.43 12.95
N GLY A 141 -15.35 -2.23 13.80
CA GLY A 141 -16.01 -3.05 14.80
C GLY A 141 -16.50 -4.43 14.30
N LEU A 142 -16.41 -4.68 12.98
CA LEU A 142 -16.77 -5.95 12.35
C LEU A 142 -15.58 -6.62 11.63
N ASP A 143 -14.37 -6.10 11.81
CA ASP A 143 -13.13 -6.75 11.37
C ASP A 143 -12.68 -7.83 12.35
N ARG A 144 -13.46 -8.91 12.44
CA ARG A 144 -13.29 -9.98 13.44
C ARG A 144 -12.02 -10.82 13.23
N ASN A 145 -11.50 -10.86 12.02
CA ASN A 145 -10.23 -11.53 11.69
C ASN A 145 -9.02 -10.60 11.75
N TRP A 146 -9.20 -9.35 12.16
CA TRP A 146 -8.14 -8.38 12.40
C TRP A 146 -7.26 -8.08 11.18
N ALA A 147 -7.84 -8.22 10.00
CA ALA A 147 -7.13 -8.04 8.73
C ALA A 147 -6.64 -6.60 8.52
N TYR A 148 -7.38 -5.63 9.07
CA TYR A 148 -7.12 -4.20 8.88
C TYR A 148 -6.88 -3.43 10.18
N ASN A 149 -6.42 -4.13 11.20
CA ASN A 149 -6.24 -3.58 12.55
C ASN A 149 -5.13 -2.49 12.62
N PRO A 150 -5.20 -1.52 13.58
CA PRO A 150 -6.28 -1.31 14.52
C PRO A 150 -7.46 -0.55 13.91
N ALA A 151 -8.69 -0.93 14.28
CA ALA A 151 -9.93 -0.22 13.94
C ALA A 151 -10.06 0.15 12.44
N CYS A 152 -9.74 -0.78 11.54
CA CYS A 152 -9.73 -0.58 10.07
C CYS A 152 -8.71 0.45 9.55
N LYS A 153 -7.74 0.85 10.35
CA LYS A 153 -6.78 1.89 9.95
C LYS A 153 -5.96 1.49 8.72
N ALA A 154 -5.64 0.20 8.57
CA ALA A 154 -4.88 -0.31 7.44
C ALA A 154 -5.68 -0.33 6.11
N ALA A 155 -6.99 -0.10 6.13
CA ALA A 155 -7.81 0.08 4.94
C ALA A 155 -7.84 1.55 4.45
N GLY A 156 -7.21 2.46 5.19
CA GLY A 156 -7.04 3.87 4.83
C GLY A 156 -5.74 4.16 4.09
N PRO A 157 -5.53 5.43 3.68
CA PRO A 157 -4.34 5.89 2.98
C PRO A 157 -3.10 5.91 3.87
#